data_3eb69b1a624a577479e5da1697780dcd
#
_entry.id   3eb69b1a624a577479e5da1697780dcd
#
_cell.length_a   1.000
_cell.length_b   1.000
_cell.length_c   1.000
_cell.angle_alpha   90.00
_cell.angle_beta   90.00
_cell.angle_gamma   90.00
#
_symmetry.space_group_name_H-M   'P 1'
#
loop_
_entity.id
_entity.type
_entity.pdbx_description
1 polymer ?
#
loop_
_entity_poly.entity_id
_entity_poly.type
_entity_poly.pdbx_seq_one_letter_code
_entity_poly.pdbx_strand_id
1 'polypeptide(L)'
;GVAAVALIGLAVATARPATTAPILGADGAALPGSIAELTEISIGGHPQTLMIRGRSVEKPVLLYLAGGPGGTDIGAMRMDAGLEQHFVVVVWEQRGAGKSYAALDPVETLTLEQMVADTIEVTNYLRARFDEEKIYLVGNSWGATLGALAVQQQPELFHAYVGAGQMVSQRETDRMFYADTLAWAEATGNEALAATLR
;
A
#
# COMPACT_ATOMS: atom_id res chain seq x y z
N GLY A 1 -26.16 1.49 -34.03
CA GLY A 1 -25.22 2.46 -34.48
C GLY A 1 -24.34 3.06 -33.40
N VAL A 2 -24.54 4.33 -33.05
CA VAL A 2 -23.62 5.10 -32.18
C VAL A 2 -23.50 4.51 -30.77
N ALA A 3 -24.61 4.04 -30.18
CA ALA A 3 -24.57 3.43 -28.83
C ALA A 3 -23.76 2.13 -28.80
N ALA A 4 -23.84 1.30 -29.84
CA ALA A 4 -23.05 0.07 -29.92
C ALA A 4 -21.53 0.36 -30.06
N VAL A 5 -21.18 1.38 -30.85
CA VAL A 5 -19.79 1.82 -31.02
C VAL A 5 -19.26 2.40 -29.71
N ALA A 6 -20.06 3.16 -28.96
CA ALA A 6 -19.69 3.71 -27.66
C ALA A 6 -19.48 2.59 -26.59
N LEU A 7 -20.36 1.57 -26.57
CA LEU A 7 -20.24 0.43 -25.68
C LEU A 7 -19.01 -0.43 -25.99
N ILE A 8 -18.74 -0.67 -27.28
CA ILE A 8 -17.52 -1.39 -27.71
C ILE A 8 -16.28 -0.58 -27.37
N GLY A 9 -16.31 0.73 -27.61
CA GLY A 9 -15.20 1.62 -27.22
C GLY A 9 -14.91 1.61 -25.72
N LEU A 10 -15.96 1.62 -24.88
CA LEU A 10 -15.86 1.53 -23.44
C LEU A 10 -15.32 0.15 -23.01
N ALA A 11 -15.85 -0.93 -23.58
CA ALA A 11 -15.38 -2.29 -23.27
C ALA A 11 -13.91 -2.49 -23.66
N VAL A 12 -13.47 -1.96 -24.81
CA VAL A 12 -12.05 -2.02 -25.22
C VAL A 12 -11.16 -1.16 -24.30
N ALA A 13 -11.65 -0.01 -23.86
CA ALA A 13 -10.90 0.85 -22.95
C ALA A 13 -10.73 0.23 -21.55
N THR A 14 -11.78 -0.47 -21.07
CA THR A 14 -11.74 -1.16 -19.75
C THR A 14 -11.00 -2.49 -19.80
N ALA A 15 -10.87 -3.12 -20.96
CA ALA A 15 -10.12 -4.37 -21.16
C ALA A 15 -8.61 -4.16 -21.32
N ARG A 16 -8.13 -2.91 -21.44
CA ARG A 16 -6.68 -2.67 -21.52
C ARG A 16 -6.02 -2.95 -20.18
N PRO A 17 -4.85 -3.64 -20.16
CA PRO A 17 -4.08 -3.77 -18.94
C PRO A 17 -3.79 -2.39 -18.33
N ALA A 18 -3.96 -2.26 -17.05
CA ALA A 18 -3.60 -1.03 -16.38
C ALA A 18 -2.08 -0.83 -16.46
N THR A 19 -1.66 0.38 -16.78
CA THR A 19 -0.25 0.74 -16.90
C THR A 19 0.04 2.01 -16.11
N THR A 20 1.29 2.22 -15.77
CA THR A 20 1.78 3.50 -15.25
C THR A 20 2.61 4.21 -16.32
N ALA A 21 2.52 5.54 -16.37
CA ALA A 21 3.27 6.32 -17.36
C ALA A 21 4.78 6.15 -17.18
N PRO A 22 5.57 6.10 -18.27
CA PRO A 22 7.02 6.03 -18.19
C PRO A 22 7.59 7.27 -17.45
N ILE A 23 8.76 7.10 -16.85
CA ILE A 23 9.55 8.21 -16.31
C ILE A 23 10.29 8.85 -17.45
N LEU A 24 10.15 10.16 -17.61
CA LEU A 24 10.75 10.88 -18.72
C LEU A 24 12.06 11.56 -18.33
N GLY A 25 13.00 11.59 -19.27
CA GLY A 25 14.20 12.41 -19.23
C GLY A 25 13.92 13.87 -19.56
N ALA A 26 14.96 14.70 -19.53
CA ALA A 26 14.85 16.13 -19.84
C ALA A 26 14.48 16.40 -21.31
N ASP A 27 14.72 15.44 -22.19
CA ASP A 27 14.37 15.48 -23.63
C ASP A 27 12.93 15.02 -23.91
N GLY A 28 12.16 14.64 -22.87
CA GLY A 28 10.80 14.12 -22.99
C GLY A 28 10.72 12.66 -23.46
N ALA A 29 11.85 11.98 -23.69
CA ALA A 29 11.87 10.55 -23.97
C ALA A 29 11.87 9.72 -22.67
N ALA A 30 11.55 8.43 -22.78
CA ALA A 30 11.66 7.53 -21.63
C ALA A 30 13.09 7.50 -21.12
N LEU A 31 13.27 7.70 -19.81
CA LEU A 31 14.57 7.75 -19.17
C LEU A 31 15.24 6.37 -19.20
N PRO A 32 16.41 6.22 -19.85
CA PRO A 32 17.12 4.94 -19.88
C PRO A 32 17.46 4.44 -18.47
N GLY A 33 17.29 3.13 -18.24
CA GLY A 33 17.54 2.50 -16.94
C GLY A 33 16.47 2.77 -15.87
N SER A 34 15.43 3.57 -16.18
CA SER A 34 14.28 3.74 -15.30
C SER A 34 13.33 2.54 -15.35
N ILE A 35 12.54 2.39 -14.30
CA ILE A 35 11.45 1.42 -14.22
C ILE A 35 10.13 2.14 -13.92
N ALA A 36 9.08 1.79 -14.66
CA ALA A 36 7.73 2.29 -14.46
C ALA A 36 6.74 1.21 -14.90
N GLU A 37 6.29 0.40 -13.97
CA GLU A 37 5.39 -0.71 -14.26
C GLU A 37 4.29 -0.88 -13.23
N LEU A 38 3.20 -1.46 -13.67
CA LEU A 38 2.14 -1.99 -12.83
C LEU A 38 2.08 -3.48 -13.15
N THR A 39 2.42 -4.31 -12.19
CA THR A 39 2.57 -5.75 -12.36
C THR A 39 1.74 -6.51 -11.35
N GLU A 40 1.38 -7.73 -11.69
CA GLU A 40 0.69 -8.65 -10.81
C GLU A 40 1.61 -9.83 -10.49
N ILE A 41 1.70 -10.19 -9.23
CA ILE A 41 2.49 -11.33 -8.74
C ILE A 41 1.65 -12.17 -7.80
N SER A 42 2.01 -13.45 -7.63
CA SER A 42 1.34 -14.32 -6.66
C SER A 42 1.91 -14.07 -5.27
N ILE A 43 1.06 -13.68 -4.32
CA ILE A 43 1.38 -13.47 -2.90
C ILE A 43 0.35 -14.20 -2.06
N GLY A 44 0.80 -15.08 -1.16
CA GLY A 44 -0.10 -15.92 -0.35
C GLY A 44 -1.04 -16.77 -1.21
N GLY A 45 -0.57 -17.21 -2.40
CA GLY A 45 -1.33 -17.98 -3.36
C GLY A 45 -2.36 -17.19 -4.20
N HIS A 46 -2.42 -15.86 -4.07
CA HIS A 46 -3.37 -15.01 -4.79
C HIS A 46 -2.65 -13.93 -5.62
N PRO A 47 -3.21 -13.56 -6.80
CA PRO A 47 -2.67 -12.46 -7.59
C PRO A 47 -2.85 -11.14 -6.85
N GLN A 48 -1.76 -10.40 -6.66
CA GLN A 48 -1.75 -9.09 -6.03
C GLN A 48 -0.90 -8.11 -6.84
N THR A 49 -1.32 -6.85 -6.86
CA THR A 49 -0.75 -5.82 -7.74
C THR A 49 0.32 -5.01 -7.03
N LEU A 50 1.43 -4.79 -7.74
CA LEU A 50 2.49 -3.86 -7.37
C LEU A 50 2.60 -2.75 -8.41
N MET A 51 2.75 -1.51 -7.97
CA MET A 51 3.32 -0.44 -8.79
C MET A 51 4.80 -0.30 -8.43
N ILE A 52 5.68 -0.38 -9.43
CA ILE A 52 7.13 -0.28 -9.25
C ILE A 52 7.64 0.87 -10.10
N ARG A 53 8.26 1.86 -9.46
CA ARG A 53 8.74 3.07 -10.14
C ARG A 53 10.06 3.54 -9.56
N GLY A 54 11.00 3.94 -10.44
CA GLY A 54 12.30 4.51 -10.05
C GLY A 54 13.04 5.05 -11.26
N ARG A 55 13.81 6.11 -11.07
CA ARG A 55 14.62 6.73 -12.14
C ARG A 55 15.81 5.87 -12.55
N SER A 56 16.20 4.91 -11.73
CA SER A 56 17.19 3.87 -12.05
C SER A 56 16.87 2.59 -11.31
N VAL A 57 16.96 1.46 -11.96
CA VAL A 57 16.81 0.12 -11.37
C VAL A 57 17.96 -0.24 -10.42
N GLU A 58 19.07 0.51 -10.46
CA GLU A 58 20.24 0.32 -9.59
C GLU A 58 20.08 1.03 -8.23
N LYS A 59 18.97 1.73 -8.00
CA LYS A 59 18.68 2.36 -6.72
C LYS A 59 18.14 1.35 -5.73
N PRO A 60 18.40 1.53 -4.42
CA PRO A 60 17.88 0.64 -3.40
C PRO A 60 16.34 0.59 -3.44
N VAL A 61 15.78 -0.56 -3.08
CA VAL A 61 14.35 -0.80 -3.11
C VAL A 61 13.69 -0.27 -1.83
N LEU A 62 12.56 0.42 -2.00
CA LEU A 62 11.69 0.88 -0.93
C LEU A 62 10.29 0.30 -1.12
N LEU A 63 9.85 -0.54 -0.20
CA LEU A 63 8.47 -1.03 -0.14
C LEU A 63 7.62 -0.09 0.71
N TYR A 64 6.53 0.41 0.15
CA TYR A 64 5.56 1.25 0.83
C TYR A 64 4.29 0.45 1.13
N LEU A 65 3.88 0.46 2.39
CA LEU A 65 2.66 -0.18 2.90
C LEU A 65 1.59 0.89 3.16
N ALA A 66 0.52 0.82 2.41
CA ALA A 66 -0.61 1.75 2.50
C ALA A 66 -1.36 1.62 3.84
N GLY A 67 -2.05 2.67 4.21
CA GLY A 67 -2.96 2.72 5.34
C GLY A 67 -4.27 1.96 5.12
N GLY A 68 -5.14 1.97 6.09
CA GLY A 68 -6.44 1.32 6.02
C GLY A 68 -6.76 0.53 7.28
N PRO A 69 -6.89 -0.84 7.23
CA PRO A 69 -6.67 -1.75 6.10
C PRO A 69 -7.57 -1.50 4.89
N GLY A 70 -7.10 -1.96 3.71
CA GLY A 70 -7.85 -1.85 2.46
C GLY A 70 -7.66 -0.55 1.68
N GLY A 71 -6.79 0.37 2.15
CA GLY A 71 -6.40 1.56 1.40
C GLY A 71 -5.52 1.23 0.20
N THR A 72 -5.57 2.09 -0.83
CA THR A 72 -4.67 2.04 -1.98
C THR A 72 -4.04 3.41 -2.19
N ASP A 73 -2.72 3.48 -2.08
CA ASP A 73 -1.95 4.72 -2.21
C ASP A 73 -1.22 4.83 -3.56
N ILE A 74 -1.47 3.91 -4.50
CA ILE A 74 -0.84 3.94 -5.84
C ILE A 74 -0.99 5.30 -6.51
N GLY A 75 -2.21 5.88 -6.47
CA GLY A 75 -2.48 7.18 -7.07
C GLY A 75 -1.70 8.31 -6.43
N ALA A 76 -1.68 8.38 -5.10
CA ALA A 76 -0.98 9.40 -4.34
C ALA A 76 0.55 9.28 -4.52
N MET A 77 1.09 8.08 -4.37
CA MET A 77 2.53 7.81 -4.50
C MET A 77 3.03 8.05 -5.93
N ARG A 78 2.19 7.81 -6.95
CA ARG A 78 2.53 8.14 -8.33
C ARG A 78 2.64 9.66 -8.57
N MET A 79 1.85 10.46 -7.85
CA MET A 79 1.88 11.93 -7.96
C MET A 79 3.08 12.55 -7.24
N ASP A 80 3.64 11.87 -6.25
CA ASP A 80 4.85 12.28 -5.55
C ASP A 80 6.08 11.52 -6.06
N ALA A 81 6.71 12.08 -7.09
CA ALA A 81 7.90 11.50 -7.71
C ALA A 81 9.21 11.79 -6.94
N GLY A 82 9.15 12.39 -5.76
CA GLY A 82 10.34 12.74 -4.97
C GLY A 82 11.17 11.52 -4.59
N LEU A 83 10.53 10.48 -4.12
CA LEU A 83 11.19 9.23 -3.73
C LEU A 83 11.79 8.47 -4.92
N GLU A 84 11.20 8.57 -6.11
CA GLU A 84 11.69 7.90 -7.33
C GLU A 84 13.10 8.35 -7.75
N GLN A 85 13.58 9.48 -7.22
CA GLN A 85 14.95 9.97 -7.46
C GLN A 85 16.00 9.18 -6.68
N HIS A 86 15.61 8.57 -5.58
CA HIS A 86 16.52 7.94 -4.62
C HIS A 86 16.31 6.43 -4.48
N PHE A 87 15.11 5.93 -4.82
CA PHE A 87 14.70 4.54 -4.64
C PHE A 87 14.01 3.99 -5.88
N VAL A 88 14.01 2.66 -5.98
CA VAL A 88 12.97 1.92 -6.67
C VAL A 88 11.80 1.83 -5.69
N VAL A 89 10.79 2.66 -5.88
CA VAL A 89 9.60 2.73 -5.02
C VAL A 89 8.60 1.68 -5.45
N VAL A 90 8.22 0.83 -4.51
CA VAL A 90 7.21 -0.21 -4.71
C VAL A 90 6.01 0.09 -3.83
N VAL A 91 4.85 0.26 -4.44
CA VAL A 91 3.57 0.41 -3.76
C VAL A 91 2.76 -0.83 -3.99
N TRP A 92 2.45 -1.54 -2.92
CA TRP A 92 1.69 -2.78 -2.97
C TRP A 92 0.22 -2.55 -2.64
N GLU A 93 -0.67 -2.96 -3.54
CA GLU A 93 -2.09 -3.10 -3.22
C GLU A 93 -2.25 -4.41 -2.46
N GLN A 94 -2.39 -4.26 -1.15
CA GLN A 94 -2.49 -5.38 -0.21
C GLN A 94 -3.73 -6.24 -0.50
N ARG A 95 -3.74 -7.45 0.01
CA ARG A 95 -4.88 -8.38 -0.07
C ARG A 95 -6.20 -7.66 0.19
N GLY A 96 -7.15 -7.76 -0.74
CA GLY A 96 -8.46 -7.11 -0.66
C GLY A 96 -8.49 -5.62 -1.01
N ALA A 97 -7.36 -4.99 -1.34
CA ALA A 97 -7.29 -3.59 -1.73
C ALA A 97 -7.15 -3.40 -3.25
N GLY A 98 -7.80 -2.38 -3.77
CA GLY A 98 -7.63 -1.94 -5.16
C GLY A 98 -7.74 -3.06 -6.19
N LYS A 99 -6.70 -3.25 -6.98
CA LYS A 99 -6.61 -4.32 -8.00
C LYS A 99 -6.40 -5.70 -7.40
N SER A 100 -5.94 -5.77 -6.15
CA SER A 100 -5.81 -7.02 -5.40
C SER A 100 -7.10 -7.43 -4.68
N TYR A 101 -8.26 -6.83 -5.04
CA TYR A 101 -9.54 -7.10 -4.38
C TYR A 101 -9.92 -8.59 -4.42
N ALA A 102 -9.67 -9.27 -5.55
CA ALA A 102 -9.96 -10.70 -5.69
C ALA A 102 -9.14 -11.60 -4.76
N ALA A 103 -8.02 -11.11 -4.24
CA ALA A 103 -7.21 -11.84 -3.24
C ALA A 103 -7.88 -11.91 -1.85
N LEU A 104 -9.05 -11.29 -1.68
CA LEU A 104 -9.88 -11.39 -0.49
C LEU A 104 -10.67 -12.71 -0.39
N ASP A 105 -10.75 -13.48 -1.47
CA ASP A 105 -11.53 -14.71 -1.52
C ASP A 105 -10.63 -15.95 -1.31
N PRO A 106 -10.86 -16.77 -0.28
CA PRO A 106 -11.92 -16.64 0.74
C PRO A 106 -11.56 -15.59 1.84
N VAL A 107 -12.56 -14.86 2.30
CA VAL A 107 -12.40 -13.74 3.25
C VAL A 107 -11.80 -14.17 4.59
N GLU A 108 -11.94 -15.42 4.98
CA GLU A 108 -11.36 -16.01 6.18
C GLU A 108 -9.84 -15.98 6.19
N THR A 109 -9.21 -15.82 5.02
CA THR A 109 -7.75 -15.65 4.90
C THR A 109 -7.28 -14.24 5.26
N LEU A 110 -8.19 -13.27 5.42
CA LEU A 110 -7.85 -11.91 5.83
C LEU A 110 -7.62 -11.86 7.35
N THR A 111 -6.48 -12.37 7.77
CA THR A 111 -6.02 -12.32 9.16
C THR A 111 -4.76 -11.45 9.27
N LEU A 112 -4.45 -10.97 10.46
CA LEU A 112 -3.23 -10.20 10.70
C LEU A 112 -1.98 -11.02 10.38
N GLU A 113 -1.98 -12.29 10.77
CA GLU A 113 -0.89 -13.22 10.53
C GLU A 113 -0.64 -13.42 9.03
N GLN A 114 -1.71 -13.56 8.23
CA GLN A 114 -1.59 -13.68 6.78
C GLN A 114 -1.07 -12.39 6.15
N MET A 115 -1.54 -11.24 6.61
CA MET A 115 -1.05 -9.94 6.10
C MET A 115 0.43 -9.72 6.39
N VAL A 116 0.92 -10.16 7.55
CA VAL A 116 2.36 -10.13 7.88
C VAL A 116 3.12 -11.11 6.99
N ALA A 117 2.62 -12.33 6.79
CA ALA A 117 3.23 -13.31 5.89
C ALA A 117 3.30 -12.79 4.45
N ASP A 118 2.22 -12.21 3.93
CA ASP A 118 2.18 -11.57 2.61
C ASP A 118 3.22 -10.45 2.49
N THR A 119 3.39 -9.62 3.54
CA THR A 119 4.41 -8.55 3.56
C THR A 119 5.83 -9.11 3.46
N ILE A 120 6.12 -10.20 4.17
CA ILE A 120 7.41 -10.88 4.11
C ILE A 120 7.62 -11.52 2.72
N GLU A 121 6.59 -12.10 2.13
CA GLU A 121 6.65 -12.70 0.80
C GLU A 121 6.92 -11.64 -0.29
N VAL A 122 6.22 -10.49 -0.26
CA VAL A 122 6.49 -9.34 -1.14
C VAL A 122 7.93 -8.86 -0.95
N THR A 123 8.39 -8.73 0.29
CA THR A 123 9.76 -8.32 0.60
C THR A 123 10.79 -9.27 -0.03
N ASN A 124 10.60 -10.57 0.13
CA ASN A 124 11.52 -11.57 -0.45
C ASN A 124 11.46 -11.61 -1.98
N TYR A 125 10.27 -11.43 -2.57
CA TYR A 125 10.14 -11.26 -4.02
C TYR A 125 10.95 -10.06 -4.53
N LEU A 126 10.86 -8.92 -3.86
CA LEU A 126 11.58 -7.70 -4.26
C LEU A 126 13.09 -7.86 -4.10
N ARG A 127 13.54 -8.47 -3.01
CA ARG A 127 14.95 -8.78 -2.80
C ARG A 127 15.52 -9.65 -3.93
N ALA A 128 14.80 -10.72 -4.27
CA ALA A 128 15.21 -11.61 -5.36
C ALA A 128 15.17 -10.94 -6.73
N ARG A 129 14.17 -10.10 -6.98
CA ARG A 129 13.98 -9.41 -8.26
C ARG A 129 15.08 -8.39 -8.55
N PHE A 130 15.52 -7.65 -7.53
CA PHE A 130 16.49 -6.55 -7.66
C PHE A 130 17.89 -6.92 -7.18
N ASP A 131 18.12 -8.19 -6.85
CA ASP A 131 19.40 -8.70 -6.32
C ASP A 131 19.86 -7.93 -5.06
N GLU A 132 18.91 -7.65 -4.17
CA GLU A 132 19.13 -6.90 -2.93
C GLU A 132 19.17 -7.84 -1.72
N GLU A 133 20.15 -7.69 -0.84
CA GLU A 133 20.17 -8.43 0.42
C GLU A 133 19.08 -7.96 1.38
N LYS A 134 18.81 -6.65 1.39
CA LYS A 134 17.82 -5.99 2.23
C LYS A 134 17.12 -4.88 1.46
N ILE A 135 15.92 -4.51 1.89
CA ILE A 135 15.18 -3.37 1.33
C ILE A 135 14.82 -2.35 2.41
N TYR A 136 14.39 -1.16 2.01
CA TYR A 136 13.77 -0.17 2.90
C TYR A 136 12.27 -0.41 3.00
N LEU A 137 11.70 -0.19 4.19
CA LEU A 137 10.28 -0.37 4.46
C LEU A 137 9.68 0.91 5.01
N VAL A 138 8.60 1.39 4.41
CA VAL A 138 7.81 2.52 4.91
C VAL A 138 6.38 2.07 5.09
N GLY A 139 5.79 2.32 6.25
CA GLY A 139 4.39 2.04 6.53
C GLY A 139 3.64 3.28 6.97
N ASN A 140 2.43 3.49 6.45
CA ASN A 140 1.55 4.57 6.84
C ASN A 140 0.32 4.03 7.60
N SER A 141 0.03 4.57 8.79
CA SER A 141 -1.15 4.19 9.58
C SER A 141 -1.23 2.66 9.81
N TRP A 142 -2.24 1.97 9.27
CA TRP A 142 -2.30 0.49 9.26
C TRP A 142 -1.01 -0.14 8.71
N GLY A 143 -0.47 0.38 7.62
CA GLY A 143 0.80 -0.08 7.04
C GLY A 143 1.97 0.05 8.00
N ALA A 144 1.93 1.02 8.94
CA ALA A 144 2.95 1.13 9.99
C ALA A 144 2.83 -0.02 11.00
N THR A 145 1.61 -0.42 11.39
CA THR A 145 1.43 -1.59 12.25
C THR A 145 1.94 -2.87 11.56
N LEU A 146 1.57 -3.05 10.31
CA LEU A 146 1.98 -4.20 9.51
C LEU A 146 3.50 -4.26 9.32
N GLY A 147 4.13 -3.12 9.00
CA GLY A 147 5.58 -2.99 8.87
C GLY A 147 6.33 -3.28 10.17
N ALA A 148 5.84 -2.78 11.31
CA ALA A 148 6.43 -3.07 12.61
C ALA A 148 6.42 -4.57 12.93
N LEU A 149 5.32 -5.27 12.64
CA LEU A 149 5.20 -6.71 12.87
C LEU A 149 6.10 -7.52 11.92
N ALA A 150 6.21 -7.12 10.66
CA ALA A 150 7.11 -7.76 9.70
C ALA A 150 8.57 -7.61 10.12
N VAL A 151 8.97 -6.40 10.54
CA VAL A 151 10.33 -6.13 11.05
C VAL A 151 10.60 -6.88 12.36
N GLN A 152 9.62 -6.97 13.26
CA GLN A 152 9.76 -7.77 14.48
C GLN A 152 10.01 -9.25 14.17
N GLN A 153 9.35 -9.78 13.13
CA GLN A 153 9.45 -11.19 12.76
C GLN A 153 10.74 -11.50 11.99
N GLN A 154 11.17 -10.63 11.07
CA GLN A 154 12.34 -10.82 10.22
C GLN A 154 13.12 -9.51 10.02
N PRO A 155 13.79 -8.98 11.06
CA PRO A 155 14.52 -7.71 10.99
C PRO A 155 15.67 -7.71 9.98
N GLU A 156 16.24 -8.89 9.70
CA GLU A 156 17.35 -9.07 8.77
C GLU A 156 16.99 -8.74 7.31
N LEU A 157 15.72 -8.67 6.95
CA LEU A 157 15.26 -8.35 5.60
C LEU A 157 15.31 -6.84 5.28
N PHE A 158 15.53 -6.01 6.28
CA PHE A 158 15.35 -4.56 6.14
C PHE A 158 16.62 -3.79 6.51
N HIS A 159 16.95 -2.77 5.69
CA HIS A 159 17.97 -1.77 6.03
C HIS A 159 17.47 -0.81 7.12
N ALA A 160 16.23 -0.36 6.95
CA ALA A 160 15.54 0.52 7.88
C ALA A 160 14.02 0.40 7.69
N TYR A 161 13.29 0.76 8.75
CA TYR A 161 11.85 0.89 8.76
C TYR A 161 11.44 2.29 9.21
N VAL A 162 10.48 2.88 8.51
CA VAL A 162 9.86 4.16 8.88
C VAL A 162 8.36 3.97 9.03
N GLY A 163 7.82 4.21 10.23
CA GLY A 163 6.39 4.21 10.51
C GLY A 163 5.85 5.65 10.55
N ALA A 164 4.95 5.98 9.64
CA ALA A 164 4.23 7.25 9.61
C ALA A 164 2.83 7.07 10.17
N GLY A 165 2.39 7.95 11.09
CA GLY A 165 1.10 7.82 11.76
C GLY A 165 0.96 6.49 12.51
N GLN A 166 2.05 6.02 13.12
CA GLN A 166 2.13 4.69 13.71
C GLN A 166 1.21 4.56 14.92
N MET A 167 0.37 3.53 14.89
CA MET A 167 -0.45 3.11 16.01
C MET A 167 0.40 2.30 17.00
N VAL A 168 0.61 2.83 18.21
CA VAL A 168 1.40 2.14 19.25
C VAL A 168 0.52 1.19 20.07
N SER A 169 -0.67 1.67 20.44
CA SER A 169 -1.66 0.87 21.17
C SER A 169 -3.06 1.31 20.76
N GLN A 170 -3.64 0.67 19.77
CA GLN A 170 -4.99 0.99 19.27
C GLN A 170 -6.03 0.93 20.40
N ARG A 171 -5.99 -0.13 21.19
CA ARG A 171 -6.95 -0.31 22.29
C ARG A 171 -6.89 0.80 23.33
N GLU A 172 -5.69 1.28 23.66
CA GLU A 172 -5.55 2.37 24.63
C GLU A 172 -5.97 3.70 24.03
N THR A 173 -5.62 3.95 22.79
CA THR A 173 -6.07 5.11 22.02
C THR A 173 -7.59 5.18 21.97
N ASP A 174 -8.27 4.09 21.64
CA ASP A 174 -9.72 4.03 21.57
C ASP A 174 -10.38 4.30 22.94
N ARG A 175 -9.79 3.77 24.02
CA ARG A 175 -10.28 4.05 25.38
C ARG A 175 -10.15 5.52 25.76
N MET A 176 -9.04 6.14 25.41
CA MET A 176 -8.82 7.58 25.66
C MET A 176 -9.81 8.42 24.87
N PHE A 177 -9.97 8.18 23.57
CA PHE A 177 -10.93 8.88 22.73
C PHE A 177 -12.37 8.72 23.22
N TYR A 178 -12.74 7.51 23.63
CA TYR A 178 -14.06 7.27 24.21
C TYR A 178 -14.27 8.11 25.47
N ALA A 179 -13.33 8.07 26.41
CA ALA A 179 -13.44 8.81 27.67
C ALA A 179 -13.49 10.31 27.44
N ASP A 180 -12.63 10.85 26.58
CA ASP A 180 -12.59 12.28 26.26
C ASP A 180 -13.87 12.74 25.54
N THR A 181 -14.38 11.92 24.61
CA THR A 181 -15.60 12.24 23.86
C THR A 181 -16.83 12.25 24.79
N LEU A 182 -16.93 11.28 25.70
CA LEU A 182 -18.01 11.23 26.68
C LEU A 182 -17.93 12.44 27.63
N ALA A 183 -16.76 12.74 28.18
CA ALA A 183 -16.57 13.90 29.07
C ALA A 183 -16.89 15.21 28.34
N TRP A 184 -16.53 15.38 27.10
CA TRP A 184 -16.88 16.53 26.27
C TRP A 184 -18.38 16.62 26.05
N ALA A 185 -19.06 15.53 25.73
CA ALA A 185 -20.51 15.50 25.52
C ALA A 185 -21.25 15.92 26.79
N GLU A 186 -20.84 15.43 27.97
CA GLU A 186 -21.41 15.80 29.27
C GLU A 186 -21.17 17.27 29.61
N ALA A 187 -19.93 17.75 29.42
CA ALA A 187 -19.56 19.13 29.72
C ALA A 187 -20.28 20.17 28.84
N THR A 188 -20.61 19.80 27.60
CA THR A 188 -21.31 20.66 26.63
C THR A 188 -22.83 20.49 26.64
N GLY A 189 -23.38 19.60 27.46
CA GLY A 189 -24.83 19.30 27.50
C GLY A 189 -25.33 18.57 26.23
N ASN A 190 -24.47 17.88 25.50
CA ASN A 190 -24.88 17.11 24.36
C ASN A 190 -25.41 15.73 24.79
N GLU A 191 -26.66 15.76 25.37
CA GLU A 191 -27.31 14.59 25.95
C GLU A 191 -27.51 13.44 24.94
N ALA A 192 -27.75 13.76 23.65
CA ALA A 192 -27.93 12.75 22.59
C ALA A 192 -26.63 11.95 22.36
N LEU A 193 -25.50 12.63 22.31
CA LEU A 193 -24.20 11.96 22.16
C LEU A 193 -23.81 11.19 23.41
N ALA A 194 -24.01 11.81 24.60
CA ALA A 194 -23.71 11.14 25.85
C ALA A 194 -24.53 9.85 26.03
N ALA A 195 -25.81 9.84 25.64
CA ALA A 195 -26.65 8.64 25.67
C ALA A 195 -26.21 7.57 24.67
N THR A 196 -25.68 7.95 23.52
CA THR A 196 -25.16 7.00 22.52
C THR A 196 -23.85 6.34 22.98
N LEU A 197 -23.03 7.05 23.74
CA LEU A 197 -21.73 6.58 24.22
C LEU A 197 -21.85 5.72 25.51
N ARG A 198 -22.94 5.81 26.27
CA ARG A 198 -23.20 4.98 27.46
C ARG A 198 -23.82 3.67 27.14
#